data_4bb9a1bdc73542aa81a8c1d78e5a95e3
#
_entry.id   4bb9a1bdc73542aa81a8c1d78e5a95e3
#
_cell.length_a   1.000
_cell.length_b   1.000
_cell.length_c   1.000
_cell.angle_alpha   90.00
_cell.angle_beta   90.00
_cell.angle_gamma   90.00
#
_symmetry.space_group_name_H-M   'P 1'
#
loop_
_entity.id
_entity.type
_entity.pdbx_description
1 polymer ?
#
loop_
_entity_poly.entity_id
_entity_poly.type
_entity_poly.pdbx_seq_one_letter_code
_entity_poly.pdbx_strand_id
1 'polypeptide(L)'
;DQHLVNKTVDAIGPNNVFGVRLEIERGAMQQAGDVQEIESLRQILLGCVDELLQGQRALGNKLRGSKDYLQLVKSDSERLHEELNKVRLLSLTDEFTGLPNRRAFMRRLDDEIGRSQRYTTPLALVMIDLDGFKAVNDTRGHAAGDEVLRCYANDVLSVFRHHDMVARYGGEEFSVLLPNTDSADAMSAMRKVQGRVASILCEYEGQKLTLPTFSAGLTLYLPGESTAALIERADRALYAAKRRGRNRVEVDFAVPEKTVAPNGAEDG
;
A
#
# COMPACT_ATOMS: atom_id res chain seq x y z
N ASP A 1 -25.53 -3.21 -9.44
CA ASP A 1 -26.38 -3.41 -8.24
C ASP A 1 -27.86 -3.20 -8.50
N GLN A 2 -28.26 -2.15 -9.25
CA GLN A 2 -29.66 -1.86 -9.55
C GLN A 2 -30.33 -2.94 -10.43
N HIS A 3 -29.57 -3.59 -11.29
CA HIS A 3 -30.08 -4.65 -12.17
C HIS A 3 -30.37 -5.98 -11.44
N LEU A 4 -29.61 -6.27 -10.38
CA LEU A 4 -29.84 -7.43 -9.48
C LEU A 4 -31.08 -7.20 -8.59
N VAL A 5 -31.25 -5.98 -8.06
CA VAL A 5 -32.41 -5.60 -7.23
C VAL A 5 -33.70 -5.68 -8.05
N ASN A 6 -33.72 -5.16 -9.28
CA ASN A 6 -34.89 -5.22 -10.16
C ASN A 6 -35.24 -6.68 -10.54
N LYS A 7 -34.25 -7.54 -10.82
CA LYS A 7 -34.48 -8.97 -11.07
C LYS A 7 -35.03 -9.74 -9.85
N THR A 8 -34.70 -9.30 -8.66
CA THR A 8 -35.20 -9.93 -7.42
C THR A 8 -36.63 -9.49 -7.11
N VAL A 9 -36.96 -8.21 -7.36
CA VAL A 9 -38.31 -7.66 -7.20
C VAL A 9 -39.27 -8.30 -8.22
N ASP A 10 -38.85 -8.50 -9.47
CA ASP A 10 -39.64 -9.18 -10.50
C ASP A 10 -39.93 -10.67 -10.20
N ALA A 11 -39.07 -11.31 -9.40
CA ALA A 11 -39.23 -12.70 -8.99
C ALA A 11 -40.16 -12.88 -7.75
N ILE A 12 -40.32 -11.83 -6.95
CA ILE A 12 -41.19 -11.85 -5.72
C ILE A 12 -42.65 -11.52 -6.06
N GLY A 13 -42.88 -10.71 -7.10
CA GLY A 13 -44.20 -10.29 -7.55
C GLY A 13 -45.15 -11.46 -7.87
N PRO A 14 -44.75 -12.47 -8.68
CA PRO A 14 -45.61 -13.62 -8.99
C PRO A 14 -45.99 -14.45 -7.75
N ASN A 15 -45.08 -14.66 -6.79
CA ASN A 15 -45.34 -15.44 -5.60
C ASN A 15 -46.42 -14.81 -4.68
N ASN A 16 -46.48 -13.49 -4.59
CA ASN A 16 -47.52 -12.81 -3.79
C ASN A 16 -48.89 -12.93 -4.44
N VAL A 17 -48.99 -12.88 -5.78
CA VAL A 17 -50.27 -13.07 -6.50
C VAL A 17 -50.78 -14.48 -6.32
N PHE A 18 -49.91 -15.49 -6.31
CA PHE A 18 -50.28 -16.89 -6.01
C PHE A 18 -50.79 -17.11 -4.60
N GLY A 19 -50.14 -16.48 -3.60
CA GLY A 19 -50.56 -16.55 -2.21
C GLY A 19 -52.00 -16.06 -2.01
N VAL A 20 -52.33 -14.91 -2.58
CA VAL A 20 -53.66 -14.31 -2.53
C VAL A 20 -54.71 -15.20 -3.24
N ARG A 21 -54.36 -15.76 -4.42
CA ARG A 21 -55.24 -16.63 -5.17
C ARG A 21 -55.54 -17.93 -4.42
N LEU A 22 -54.56 -18.55 -3.79
CA LEU A 22 -54.73 -19.75 -2.94
C LEU A 22 -55.63 -19.49 -1.73
N GLU A 23 -55.57 -18.30 -1.12
CA GLU A 23 -56.43 -17.95 -0.01
C GLU A 23 -57.89 -17.77 -0.43
N ILE A 24 -58.12 -17.16 -1.59
CA ILE A 24 -59.48 -17.00 -2.17
C ILE A 24 -60.09 -18.38 -2.49
N GLU A 25 -59.35 -19.25 -3.15
CA GLU A 25 -59.80 -20.58 -3.54
C GLU A 25 -60.03 -21.48 -2.31
N ARG A 26 -59.23 -21.33 -1.27
CA ARG A 26 -59.46 -22.02 0.03
C ARG A 26 -60.77 -21.58 0.70
N GLY A 27 -61.06 -20.28 0.62
CA GLY A 27 -62.33 -19.73 1.14
C GLY A 27 -63.57 -20.25 0.38
N ALA A 28 -63.47 -20.33 -0.96
CA ALA A 28 -64.50 -20.89 -1.80
C ALA A 28 -64.74 -22.38 -1.52
N MET A 29 -63.71 -23.16 -1.27
CA MET A 29 -63.76 -24.58 -0.94
C MET A 29 -64.48 -24.86 0.39
N GLN A 30 -64.42 -23.95 1.36
CA GLN A 30 -65.12 -24.05 2.64
C GLN A 30 -66.65 -23.79 2.54
N GLN A 31 -67.11 -23.13 1.47
CA GLN A 31 -68.49 -22.76 1.21
C GLN A 31 -69.18 -23.65 0.14
N ALA A 32 -68.45 -24.51 -0.53
CA ALA A 32 -68.96 -25.39 -1.57
C ALA A 32 -69.91 -26.45 -0.98
N GLY A 33 -71.16 -26.50 -1.51
CA GLY A 33 -72.19 -27.39 -1.06
C GLY A 33 -72.45 -28.60 -1.99
N ASP A 34 -71.84 -28.65 -3.18
CA ASP A 34 -72.01 -29.73 -4.13
C ASP A 34 -70.66 -30.40 -4.50
N VAL A 35 -70.73 -31.72 -4.75
CA VAL A 35 -69.57 -32.56 -5.07
C VAL A 35 -68.90 -32.10 -6.37
N GLN A 36 -69.62 -31.58 -7.35
CA GLN A 36 -69.03 -31.04 -8.63
C GLN A 36 -68.24 -29.75 -8.40
N GLU A 37 -68.70 -28.88 -7.54
CA GLU A 37 -67.96 -27.64 -7.17
C GLU A 37 -66.68 -27.96 -6.47
N ILE A 38 -66.65 -28.94 -5.55
CA ILE A 38 -65.47 -29.38 -4.85
C ILE A 38 -64.40 -29.95 -5.80
N GLU A 39 -64.80 -30.75 -6.79
CA GLU A 39 -63.89 -31.33 -7.77
C GLU A 39 -63.28 -30.26 -8.69
N SER A 40 -64.08 -29.26 -9.13
CA SER A 40 -63.58 -28.14 -9.90
C SER A 40 -62.57 -27.30 -9.14
N LEU A 41 -62.83 -26.97 -7.88
CA LEU A 41 -61.91 -26.25 -7.01
C LEU A 41 -60.63 -27.04 -6.73
N ARG A 42 -60.73 -28.37 -6.58
CA ARG A 42 -59.55 -29.24 -6.48
C ARG A 42 -58.66 -29.18 -7.69
N GLN A 43 -59.21 -29.18 -8.92
CA GLN A 43 -58.40 -29.06 -10.15
C GLN A 43 -57.72 -27.70 -10.26
N ILE A 44 -58.38 -26.62 -9.85
CA ILE A 44 -57.78 -25.26 -9.83
C ILE A 44 -56.63 -25.20 -8.82
N LEU A 45 -56.81 -25.75 -7.62
CA LEU A 45 -55.74 -25.78 -6.61
C LEU A 45 -54.52 -26.59 -7.04
N LEU A 46 -54.75 -27.76 -7.68
CA LEU A 46 -53.66 -28.55 -8.25
C LEU A 46 -52.86 -27.78 -9.31
N GLY A 47 -53.58 -27.05 -10.22
CA GLY A 47 -52.94 -26.17 -11.21
C GLY A 47 -52.11 -25.06 -10.54
N CYS A 48 -52.64 -24.41 -9.49
CA CYS A 48 -51.90 -23.39 -8.76
C CYS A 48 -50.64 -23.95 -8.05
N VAL A 49 -50.69 -25.16 -7.49
CA VAL A 49 -49.53 -25.82 -6.89
C VAL A 49 -48.48 -26.15 -7.93
N ASP A 50 -48.87 -26.64 -9.11
CA ASP A 50 -47.92 -26.95 -10.20
C ASP A 50 -47.21 -25.68 -10.71
N GLU A 51 -47.94 -24.58 -10.87
CA GLU A 51 -47.36 -23.28 -11.25
C GLU A 51 -46.38 -22.77 -10.21
N LEU A 52 -46.68 -22.90 -8.89
CA LEU A 52 -45.79 -22.56 -7.79
C LEU A 52 -44.52 -23.39 -7.82
N LEU A 53 -44.61 -24.70 -8.03
CA LEU A 53 -43.45 -25.60 -8.11
C LEU A 53 -42.57 -25.26 -9.31
N GLN A 54 -43.14 -24.91 -10.45
CA GLN A 54 -42.39 -24.44 -11.62
C GLN A 54 -41.70 -23.12 -11.33
N GLY A 55 -42.36 -22.13 -10.72
CA GLY A 55 -41.79 -20.87 -10.30
C GLY A 55 -40.59 -21.03 -9.34
N GLN A 56 -40.75 -21.91 -8.34
CA GLN A 56 -39.66 -22.24 -7.41
C GLN A 56 -38.43 -22.85 -8.11
N ARG A 57 -38.65 -23.78 -9.05
CA ARG A 57 -37.58 -24.39 -9.83
C ARG A 57 -36.85 -23.36 -10.69
N ALA A 58 -37.59 -22.47 -11.35
CA ALA A 58 -37.02 -21.39 -12.15
C ALA A 58 -36.19 -20.40 -11.32
N LEU A 59 -36.71 -20.03 -10.12
CA LEU A 59 -35.97 -19.18 -9.17
C LEU A 59 -34.69 -19.86 -8.67
N GLY A 60 -34.76 -21.14 -8.31
CA GLY A 60 -33.61 -21.94 -7.88
C GLY A 60 -32.50 -21.99 -8.96
N ASN A 61 -32.88 -22.15 -10.23
CA ASN A 61 -31.91 -22.11 -11.34
C ASN A 61 -31.30 -20.73 -11.56
N LYS A 62 -32.09 -19.64 -11.45
CA LYS A 62 -31.58 -18.26 -11.52
C LYS A 62 -30.59 -17.96 -10.39
N LEU A 63 -30.90 -18.39 -9.16
CA LEU A 63 -30.02 -18.20 -8.00
C LEU A 63 -28.70 -18.98 -8.15
N ARG A 64 -28.74 -20.21 -8.66
CA ARG A 64 -27.51 -20.97 -8.97
C ARG A 64 -26.67 -20.25 -10.02
N GLY A 65 -27.23 -19.84 -11.16
CA GLY A 65 -26.49 -19.10 -12.18
C GLY A 65 -25.91 -17.78 -11.67
N SER A 66 -26.63 -17.05 -10.81
CA SER A 66 -26.11 -15.83 -10.18
C SER A 66 -24.93 -16.12 -9.23
N LYS A 67 -25.02 -17.21 -8.47
CA LYS A 67 -23.92 -17.64 -7.59
C LYS A 67 -22.69 -18.01 -8.39
N ASP A 68 -22.84 -18.78 -9.46
CA ASP A 68 -21.73 -19.20 -10.33
C ASP A 68 -21.06 -17.98 -11.00
N TYR A 69 -21.86 -17.01 -11.45
CA TYR A 69 -21.37 -15.76 -12.02
C TYR A 69 -20.60 -14.94 -10.98
N LEU A 70 -21.10 -14.81 -9.75
CA LEU A 70 -20.39 -14.11 -8.66
C LEU A 70 -19.06 -14.78 -8.30
N GLN A 71 -19.01 -16.11 -8.31
CA GLN A 71 -17.76 -16.84 -8.10
C GLN A 71 -16.75 -16.58 -9.19
N LEU A 72 -17.17 -16.55 -10.45
CA LEU A 72 -16.31 -16.22 -11.59
C LEU A 72 -15.73 -14.79 -11.48
N VAL A 73 -16.58 -13.80 -11.20
CA VAL A 73 -16.16 -12.40 -11.03
C VAL A 73 -15.18 -12.25 -9.89
N LYS A 74 -15.40 -12.96 -8.77
CA LYS A 74 -14.48 -12.96 -7.62
C LYS A 74 -13.12 -13.56 -8.00
N SER A 75 -13.11 -14.69 -8.68
CA SER A 75 -11.88 -15.35 -9.13
C SER A 75 -11.08 -14.46 -10.11
N ASP A 76 -11.75 -13.82 -11.08
CA ASP A 76 -11.10 -12.88 -12.01
C ASP A 76 -10.54 -11.64 -11.31
N SER A 77 -11.26 -11.11 -10.32
CA SER A 77 -10.79 -9.99 -9.49
C SER A 77 -9.53 -10.36 -8.69
N GLU A 78 -9.50 -11.53 -8.09
CA GLU A 78 -8.33 -12.05 -7.36
C GLU A 78 -7.12 -12.22 -8.28
N ARG A 79 -7.32 -12.81 -9.47
CA ARG A 79 -6.26 -12.96 -10.49
C ARG A 79 -5.70 -11.62 -10.96
N LEU A 80 -6.56 -10.65 -11.29
CA LEU A 80 -6.13 -9.31 -11.69
C LEU A 80 -5.36 -8.59 -10.58
N HIS A 81 -5.76 -8.76 -9.33
CA HIS A 81 -5.02 -8.22 -8.18
C HIS A 81 -3.62 -8.84 -8.06
N GLU A 82 -3.49 -10.15 -8.28
CA GLU A 82 -2.19 -10.83 -8.28
C GLU A 82 -1.30 -10.37 -9.44
N GLU A 83 -1.86 -10.20 -10.64
CA GLU A 83 -1.11 -9.70 -11.80
C GLU A 83 -0.65 -8.25 -11.59
N LEU A 84 -1.50 -7.37 -11.06
CA LEU A 84 -1.13 -6.00 -10.68
C LEU A 84 -0.02 -5.99 -9.63
N ASN A 85 -0.09 -6.84 -8.63
CA ASN A 85 0.96 -6.94 -7.62
C ASN A 85 2.29 -7.45 -8.21
N LYS A 86 2.27 -8.39 -9.15
CA LYS A 86 3.47 -8.84 -9.88
C LYS A 86 4.09 -7.70 -10.68
N VAL A 87 3.29 -6.91 -11.40
CA VAL A 87 3.77 -5.75 -12.17
C VAL A 87 4.34 -4.68 -11.24
N ARG A 88 3.68 -4.36 -10.13
CA ARG A 88 4.18 -3.44 -9.09
C ARG A 88 5.49 -3.92 -8.47
N LEU A 89 5.62 -5.22 -8.23
CA LEU A 89 6.87 -5.82 -7.75
C LEU A 89 8.02 -5.73 -8.77
N LEU A 90 7.73 -5.61 -10.06
CA LEU A 90 8.73 -5.42 -11.11
C LEU A 90 9.11 -3.95 -11.30
N SER A 91 8.27 -3.00 -10.89
CA SER A 91 8.60 -1.57 -10.92
C SER A 91 9.76 -1.27 -9.97
N LEU A 92 10.71 -0.48 -10.45
CA LEU A 92 11.85 0.02 -9.66
C LEU A 92 11.69 1.49 -9.27
N THR A 93 10.56 2.08 -9.60
CA THR A 93 10.23 3.48 -9.31
C THR A 93 9.03 3.59 -8.39
N ASP A 94 9.00 4.64 -7.57
CA ASP A 94 7.85 5.05 -6.80
C ASP A 94 6.91 5.88 -7.68
N GLU A 95 5.65 5.51 -7.74
CA GLU A 95 4.66 6.10 -8.67
C GLU A 95 4.30 7.55 -8.32
N PHE A 96 4.45 7.97 -7.06
CA PHE A 96 4.09 9.32 -6.62
C PHE A 96 5.21 10.32 -6.83
N THR A 97 6.45 9.92 -6.56
CA THR A 97 7.61 10.81 -6.60
C THR A 97 8.46 10.64 -7.86
N GLY A 98 8.30 9.54 -8.59
CA GLY A 98 9.16 9.19 -9.73
C GLY A 98 10.57 8.75 -9.34
N LEU A 99 10.93 8.82 -8.05
CA LEU A 99 12.22 8.35 -7.55
C LEU A 99 12.32 6.82 -7.58
N PRO A 100 13.52 6.26 -7.58
CA PRO A 100 13.73 4.85 -7.25
C PRO A 100 13.01 4.48 -5.96
N ASN A 101 12.37 3.31 -5.93
CA ASN A 101 11.74 2.79 -4.74
C ASN A 101 12.73 1.99 -3.87
N ARG A 102 12.27 1.54 -2.69
CA ARG A 102 13.08 0.74 -1.76
C ARG A 102 13.76 -0.46 -2.42
N ARG A 103 13.09 -1.12 -3.37
CA ARG A 103 13.65 -2.29 -4.05
C ARG A 103 14.83 -1.92 -4.95
N ALA A 104 14.69 -0.82 -5.70
CA ALA A 104 15.79 -0.29 -6.52
C ALA A 104 16.96 0.14 -5.65
N PHE A 105 16.66 0.80 -4.53
CA PHE A 105 17.65 1.23 -3.55
C PHE A 105 18.46 0.06 -2.99
N MET A 106 17.80 -0.99 -2.52
CA MET A 106 18.47 -2.16 -1.94
C MET A 106 19.43 -2.82 -2.93
N ARG A 107 19.01 -2.98 -4.19
CA ARG A 107 19.89 -3.52 -5.25
C ARG A 107 21.13 -2.65 -5.47
N ARG A 108 20.92 -1.34 -5.56
CA ARG A 108 22.03 -0.39 -5.77
C ARG A 108 22.97 -0.37 -4.57
N LEU A 109 22.43 -0.46 -3.35
CA LEU A 109 23.23 -0.50 -2.13
C LEU A 109 24.15 -1.72 -2.10
N ASP A 110 23.63 -2.91 -2.44
CA ASP A 110 24.43 -4.14 -2.53
C ASP A 110 25.56 -4.01 -3.57
N ASP A 111 25.25 -3.44 -4.73
CA ASP A 111 26.23 -3.19 -5.79
C ASP A 111 27.34 -2.22 -5.34
N GLU A 112 26.98 -1.11 -4.67
CA GLU A 112 27.94 -0.11 -4.20
C GLU A 112 28.77 -0.60 -3.01
N ILE A 113 28.22 -1.43 -2.13
CA ILE A 113 28.99 -2.14 -1.09
C ILE A 113 30.07 -3.01 -1.76
N GLY A 114 29.70 -3.80 -2.76
CA GLY A 114 30.66 -4.61 -3.50
C GLY A 114 31.75 -3.80 -4.20
N ARG A 115 31.42 -2.61 -4.71
CA ARG A 115 32.39 -1.66 -5.30
C ARG A 115 33.29 -1.06 -4.24
N SER A 116 32.70 -0.56 -3.13
CA SER A 116 33.43 0.03 -2.02
C SER A 116 34.46 -0.96 -1.45
N GLN A 117 34.09 -2.22 -1.29
CA GLN A 117 35.01 -3.30 -0.87
C GLN A 117 36.16 -3.50 -1.83
N ARG A 118 35.87 -3.56 -3.15
CA ARG A 118 36.86 -3.86 -4.18
C ARG A 118 37.87 -2.73 -4.37
N TYR A 119 37.39 -1.48 -4.31
CA TYR A 119 38.22 -0.31 -4.62
C TYR A 119 38.62 0.48 -3.38
N THR A 120 38.24 0.05 -2.19
CA THR A 120 38.53 0.72 -0.90
C THR A 120 38.09 2.20 -0.93
N THR A 121 36.94 2.47 -1.56
CA THR A 121 36.37 3.82 -1.65
C THR A 121 35.32 4.04 -0.57
N PRO A 122 35.20 5.27 -0.01
CA PRO A 122 34.17 5.55 0.99
C PRO A 122 32.78 5.48 0.36
N LEU A 123 31.82 4.98 1.15
CA LEU A 123 30.42 4.92 0.78
C LEU A 123 29.60 5.44 1.96
N ALA A 124 28.81 6.49 1.75
CA ALA A 124 27.92 7.01 2.76
C ALA A 124 26.46 6.63 2.47
N LEU A 125 25.74 6.30 3.52
CA LEU A 125 24.30 6.05 3.54
C LEU A 125 23.62 7.08 4.43
N VAL A 126 22.52 7.66 3.94
CA VAL A 126 21.65 8.56 4.70
C VAL A 126 20.23 8.05 4.66
N MET A 127 19.61 7.90 5.83
CA MET A 127 18.16 7.70 5.97
C MET A 127 17.53 9.01 6.42
N ILE A 128 16.47 9.42 5.75
CA ILE A 128 15.77 10.70 5.95
C ILE A 128 14.31 10.42 6.27
N ASP A 129 13.73 11.16 7.21
CA ASP A 129 12.31 11.09 7.57
C ASP A 129 11.77 12.51 7.76
N LEU A 130 10.61 12.80 7.16
CA LEU A 130 10.00 14.13 7.21
C LEU A 130 9.33 14.38 8.56
N ASP A 131 9.80 15.40 9.27
CA ASP A 131 9.33 15.72 10.61
C ASP A 131 7.87 16.16 10.64
N GLY A 132 7.01 15.39 11.29
CA GLY A 132 5.60 15.75 11.44
C GLY A 132 4.77 15.66 10.17
N PHE A 133 5.18 14.88 9.16
CA PHE A 133 4.46 14.70 7.90
C PHE A 133 3.00 14.26 8.12
N LYS A 134 2.74 13.44 9.12
CA LYS A 134 1.38 13.06 9.51
C LYS A 134 0.50 14.28 9.79
N ALA A 135 1.02 15.32 10.45
CA ALA A 135 0.26 16.53 10.73
C ALA A 135 -0.13 17.30 9.45
N VAL A 136 0.68 17.22 8.39
CA VAL A 136 0.31 17.76 7.06
C VAL A 136 -0.89 17.01 6.51
N ASN A 137 -0.87 15.69 6.52
CA ASN A 137 -1.98 14.85 6.08
C ASN A 137 -3.25 15.09 6.89
N ASP A 138 -3.14 15.13 8.22
CA ASP A 138 -4.28 15.32 9.12
C ASP A 138 -4.91 16.72 8.97
N THR A 139 -4.11 17.76 8.61
CA THR A 139 -4.57 19.14 8.52
C THR A 139 -5.02 19.53 7.10
N ARG A 140 -4.34 19.03 6.07
CA ARG A 140 -4.50 19.46 4.67
C ARG A 140 -4.98 18.33 3.74
N GLY A 141 -5.11 17.11 4.25
CA GLY A 141 -5.48 15.93 3.49
C GLY A 141 -4.30 15.24 2.81
N HIS A 142 -4.49 14.00 2.40
CA HIS A 142 -3.46 13.15 1.78
C HIS A 142 -2.92 13.71 0.46
N ALA A 143 -3.76 14.38 -0.34
CA ALA A 143 -3.33 14.97 -1.62
C ALA A 143 -2.30 16.10 -1.41
N ALA A 144 -2.44 16.92 -0.35
CA ALA A 144 -1.43 17.90 0.01
C ALA A 144 -0.13 17.25 0.51
N GLY A 145 -0.24 16.14 1.25
CA GLY A 145 0.92 15.33 1.64
C GLY A 145 1.66 14.75 0.44
N ASP A 146 0.95 14.24 -0.55
CA ASP A 146 1.53 13.73 -1.80
C ASP A 146 2.29 14.84 -2.54
N GLU A 147 1.78 16.09 -2.54
CA GLU A 147 2.48 17.22 -3.15
C GLU A 147 3.75 17.59 -2.38
N VAL A 148 3.72 17.55 -1.05
CA VAL A 148 4.92 17.72 -0.22
C VAL A 148 5.99 16.68 -0.58
N LEU A 149 5.61 15.41 -0.75
CA LEU A 149 6.56 14.35 -1.17
C LEU A 149 7.13 14.61 -2.56
N ARG A 150 6.33 15.12 -3.51
CA ARG A 150 6.82 15.52 -4.85
C ARG A 150 7.77 16.70 -4.78
N CYS A 151 7.45 17.73 -3.99
CA CYS A 151 8.35 18.85 -3.75
C CYS A 151 9.70 18.40 -3.16
N TYR A 152 9.66 17.47 -2.19
CA TYR A 152 10.89 16.89 -1.65
C TYR A 152 11.69 16.16 -2.73
N ALA A 153 11.06 15.31 -3.50
CA ALA A 153 11.72 14.52 -4.54
C ALA A 153 12.37 15.38 -5.62
N ASN A 154 11.62 16.36 -6.14
CA ASN A 154 12.03 17.13 -7.31
C ASN A 154 12.92 18.31 -6.97
N ASP A 155 12.68 18.98 -5.87
CA ASP A 155 13.28 20.25 -5.54
C ASP A 155 14.30 20.16 -4.41
N VAL A 156 13.92 19.55 -3.28
CA VAL A 156 14.81 19.48 -2.10
C VAL A 156 15.96 18.52 -2.34
N LEU A 157 15.67 17.34 -2.86
CA LEU A 157 16.66 16.28 -3.06
C LEU A 157 17.40 16.38 -4.40
N SER A 158 17.07 17.34 -5.26
CA SER A 158 17.75 17.60 -6.54
C SER A 158 19.20 18.10 -6.38
N VAL A 159 19.64 18.39 -5.16
CA VAL A 159 21.03 18.81 -4.87
C VAL A 159 22.05 17.68 -5.06
N PHE A 160 21.59 16.43 -5.04
CA PHE A 160 22.45 15.26 -5.19
C PHE A 160 22.90 15.10 -6.64
N ARG A 161 24.09 14.52 -6.81
CA ARG A 161 24.71 14.34 -8.12
C ARG A 161 24.08 13.17 -8.87
N HIS A 162 24.30 13.09 -10.16
CA HIS A 162 23.73 12.01 -11.01
C HIS A 162 24.20 10.59 -10.60
N HIS A 163 25.38 10.44 -10.01
CA HIS A 163 25.88 9.15 -9.53
C HIS A 163 25.44 8.81 -8.11
N ASP A 164 24.95 9.80 -7.37
CA ASP A 164 24.27 9.58 -6.11
C ASP A 164 22.89 8.96 -6.36
N MET A 165 22.41 8.18 -5.44
CA MET A 165 21.06 7.64 -5.56
C MET A 165 20.18 8.20 -4.48
N VAL A 166 19.08 8.80 -4.88
CA VAL A 166 17.97 9.18 -4.00
C VAL A 166 16.81 8.24 -4.26
N ALA A 167 16.21 7.70 -3.22
CA ALA A 167 15.08 6.79 -3.32
C ALA A 167 14.01 7.10 -2.27
N ARG A 168 12.77 6.81 -2.57
CA ARG A 168 11.71 6.77 -1.58
C ARG A 168 11.71 5.41 -0.90
N TYR A 169 12.07 5.38 0.38
CA TYR A 169 12.28 4.15 1.12
C TYR A 169 10.99 3.64 1.80
N GLY A 170 10.13 4.55 2.23
CA GLY A 170 8.85 4.29 2.89
C GLY A 170 7.82 5.38 2.62
N GLY A 171 6.80 5.48 3.43
CA GLY A 171 5.74 6.47 3.30
C GLY A 171 6.25 7.91 3.23
N GLU A 172 6.94 8.35 4.27
CA GLU A 172 7.55 9.68 4.42
C GLU A 172 9.07 9.62 4.54
N GLU A 173 9.64 8.45 4.21
CA GLU A 173 11.06 8.16 4.35
C GLU A 173 11.76 8.16 3.01
N PHE A 174 12.91 8.81 2.96
CA PHE A 174 13.82 8.79 1.81
C PHE A 174 15.17 8.22 2.22
N SER A 175 15.86 7.65 1.26
CA SER A 175 17.23 7.16 1.44
C SER A 175 18.14 7.76 0.39
N VAL A 176 19.38 8.07 0.78
CA VAL A 176 20.39 8.61 -0.12
C VAL A 176 21.65 7.77 -0.01
N LEU A 177 22.16 7.34 -1.15
CA LEU A 177 23.40 6.60 -1.27
C LEU A 177 24.43 7.47 -1.99
N LEU A 178 25.58 7.69 -1.35
CA LEU A 178 26.62 8.59 -1.80
C LEU A 178 27.93 7.79 -2.02
N PRO A 179 28.17 7.27 -3.23
CA PRO A 179 29.41 6.60 -3.57
C PRO A 179 30.59 7.57 -3.56
N ASN A 180 31.78 7.09 -3.23
CA ASN A 180 33.03 7.87 -3.17
C ASN A 180 32.90 9.16 -2.33
N THR A 181 32.15 9.09 -1.24
CA THR A 181 31.83 10.26 -0.40
C THR A 181 32.15 9.95 1.05
N ASP A 182 32.98 10.77 1.65
CA ASP A 182 33.32 10.68 3.08
C ASP A 182 32.28 11.38 3.97
N SER A 183 32.46 11.31 5.28
CA SER A 183 31.53 11.87 6.25
C SER A 183 31.40 13.39 6.17
N ALA A 184 32.49 14.10 5.87
CA ALA A 184 32.50 15.57 5.79
C ALA A 184 31.72 16.05 4.57
N ASP A 185 31.96 15.41 3.42
CA ASP A 185 31.25 15.71 2.16
C ASP A 185 29.77 15.32 2.25
N ALA A 186 29.45 14.17 2.84
CA ALA A 186 28.07 13.76 3.07
C ALA A 186 27.32 14.75 3.98
N MET A 187 27.93 15.16 5.08
CA MET A 187 27.38 16.20 5.97
C MET A 187 27.22 17.56 5.25
N SER A 188 28.16 17.92 4.37
CA SER A 188 28.04 19.13 3.56
C SER A 188 26.86 19.07 2.59
N ALA A 189 26.65 17.92 1.93
CA ALA A 189 25.48 17.69 1.09
C ALA A 189 24.18 17.81 1.89
N MET A 190 24.11 17.19 3.06
CA MET A 190 22.91 17.23 3.90
C MET A 190 22.59 18.64 4.42
N ARG A 191 23.59 19.47 4.73
CA ARG A 191 23.39 20.89 5.05
C ARG A 191 22.79 21.68 3.88
N LYS A 192 23.20 21.39 2.65
CA LYS A 192 22.58 21.99 1.45
C LYS A 192 21.09 21.60 1.33
N VAL A 193 20.78 20.32 1.57
CA VAL A 193 19.38 19.82 1.59
C VAL A 193 18.56 20.59 2.65
N GLN A 194 19.08 20.76 3.88
CA GLN A 194 18.40 21.52 4.93
C GLN A 194 18.16 22.98 4.53
N GLY A 195 19.15 23.61 3.92
CA GLY A 195 19.01 24.99 3.42
C GLY A 195 17.94 25.11 2.33
N ARG A 196 17.79 24.12 1.48
CA ARG A 196 16.77 24.12 0.41
C ARG A 196 15.35 24.00 0.96
N VAL A 197 15.11 23.18 1.98
CA VAL A 197 13.79 23.06 2.61
C VAL A 197 13.20 24.41 2.99
N ALA A 198 14.02 25.29 3.55
CA ALA A 198 13.60 26.64 3.97
C ALA A 198 13.35 27.59 2.79
N SER A 199 13.88 27.31 1.60
CA SER A 199 13.86 28.23 0.43
C SER A 199 12.86 27.82 -0.65
N ILE A 200 12.39 26.56 -0.64
CA ILE A 200 11.48 26.06 -1.68
C ILE A 200 10.04 26.43 -1.34
N LEU A 201 9.35 26.95 -2.34
CA LEU A 201 7.93 27.20 -2.30
C LEU A 201 7.21 26.00 -2.91
N CYS A 202 6.59 25.18 -2.05
CA CYS A 202 5.65 24.17 -2.46
C CYS A 202 4.26 24.80 -2.55
N GLU A 203 3.45 24.43 -3.54
CA GLU A 203 2.12 24.99 -3.74
C GLU A 203 1.13 23.86 -4.01
N TYR A 204 -0.03 23.94 -3.38
CA TYR A 204 -1.14 23.02 -3.59
C TYR A 204 -2.46 23.81 -3.65
N GLU A 205 -3.24 23.62 -4.73
CA GLU A 205 -4.51 24.32 -4.96
C GLU A 205 -4.41 25.85 -4.84
N GLY A 206 -3.33 26.45 -5.35
CA GLY A 206 -3.09 27.91 -5.28
C GLY A 206 -2.69 28.41 -3.89
N GLN A 207 -2.47 27.52 -2.93
CA GLN A 207 -2.01 27.86 -1.58
C GLN A 207 -0.57 27.41 -1.35
N LYS A 208 0.21 28.27 -0.71
CA LYS A 208 1.57 27.93 -0.32
C LYS A 208 1.56 26.88 0.79
N LEU A 209 2.32 25.79 0.58
CA LEU A 209 2.60 24.78 1.57
C LEU A 209 3.98 25.04 2.17
N THR A 210 4.05 25.11 3.50
CA THR A 210 5.33 25.08 4.20
C THR A 210 5.81 23.63 4.23
N LEU A 211 6.99 23.38 3.68
CA LEU A 211 7.60 22.06 3.74
C LEU A 211 7.98 21.72 5.19
N PRO A 212 7.68 20.53 5.67
CA PRO A 212 8.16 20.06 6.96
C PRO A 212 9.69 19.96 6.95
N THR A 213 10.32 20.16 8.08
CA THR A 213 11.75 19.83 8.25
C THR A 213 11.96 18.33 8.16
N PHE A 214 13.19 17.89 8.21
CA PHE A 214 13.49 16.46 8.24
C PHE A 214 14.55 16.14 9.30
N SER A 215 14.47 14.92 9.81
CA SER A 215 15.53 14.27 10.59
C SER A 215 16.28 13.29 9.70
N ALA A 216 17.58 13.17 9.87
CA ALA A 216 18.38 12.22 9.09
C ALA A 216 19.43 11.51 9.93
N GLY A 217 19.67 10.25 9.58
CA GLY A 217 20.77 9.44 10.09
C GLY A 217 21.78 9.17 8.98
N LEU A 218 23.04 9.54 9.20
CA LEU A 218 24.14 9.34 8.29
C LEU A 218 25.12 8.29 8.85
N THR A 219 25.58 7.40 8.02
CA THR A 219 26.63 6.43 8.38
C THR A 219 27.54 6.17 7.19
N LEU A 220 28.77 5.76 7.47
CA LEU A 220 29.71 5.28 6.46
C LEU A 220 29.75 3.76 6.48
N TYR A 221 29.86 3.16 5.30
CA TYR A 221 30.10 1.73 5.18
C TYR A 221 31.43 1.34 5.81
N LEU A 222 31.41 0.27 6.59
CA LEU A 222 32.60 -0.33 7.19
C LEU A 222 33.00 -1.60 6.44
N PRO A 223 34.29 -1.81 6.14
CA PRO A 223 34.72 -3.03 5.47
C PRO A 223 34.25 -4.30 6.17
N GLY A 224 33.57 -5.18 5.43
CA GLY A 224 33.01 -6.43 5.95
C GLY A 224 31.65 -6.32 6.61
N GLU A 225 31.08 -5.13 6.71
CA GLU A 225 29.73 -4.92 7.22
C GLU A 225 28.68 -5.44 6.23
N SER A 226 27.60 -6.04 6.73
CA SER A 226 26.48 -6.43 5.92
C SER A 226 25.60 -5.23 5.57
N THR A 227 24.86 -5.31 4.45
CA THR A 227 23.84 -4.32 4.05
C THR A 227 22.84 -4.05 5.18
N ALA A 228 22.40 -5.08 5.90
CA ALA A 228 21.47 -4.94 7.00
C ALA A 228 22.06 -4.16 8.18
N ALA A 229 23.32 -4.43 8.55
CA ALA A 229 24.01 -3.72 9.64
C ALA A 229 24.23 -2.24 9.31
N LEU A 230 24.60 -1.93 8.06
CA LEU A 230 24.77 -0.56 7.58
C LEU A 230 23.44 0.23 7.69
N ILE A 231 22.32 -0.36 7.25
CA ILE A 231 21.00 0.26 7.36
C ILE A 231 20.62 0.45 8.83
N GLU A 232 20.79 -0.56 9.67
CA GLU A 232 20.48 -0.47 11.11
C GLU A 232 21.24 0.66 11.80
N ARG A 233 22.50 0.89 11.43
CA ARG A 233 23.29 2.02 11.93
C ARG A 233 22.71 3.36 11.48
N ALA A 234 22.32 3.49 10.22
CA ALA A 234 21.69 4.70 9.72
C ALA A 234 20.32 4.98 10.40
N ASP A 235 19.51 3.93 10.62
CA ASP A 235 18.24 4.04 11.35
C ASP A 235 18.45 4.42 12.82
N ARG A 236 19.47 3.89 13.46
CA ARG A 236 19.84 4.26 14.85
C ARG A 236 20.24 5.74 14.95
N ALA A 237 21.02 6.24 13.98
CA ALA A 237 21.36 7.66 13.88
C ALA A 237 20.12 8.53 13.62
N LEU A 238 19.23 8.12 12.71
CA LEU A 238 17.97 8.79 12.44
C LEU A 238 17.08 8.87 13.69
N TYR A 239 16.99 7.77 14.44
CA TYR A 239 16.25 7.75 15.70
C TYR A 239 16.87 8.73 16.73
N ALA A 240 18.20 8.82 16.80
CA ALA A 240 18.89 9.81 17.65
C ALA A 240 18.56 11.25 17.23
N ALA A 241 18.51 11.54 15.91
CA ALA A 241 18.11 12.84 15.38
C ALA A 241 16.69 13.22 15.83
N LYS A 242 15.74 12.28 15.71
CA LYS A 242 14.35 12.47 16.15
C LYS A 242 14.26 12.73 17.68
N ARG A 243 15.01 11.99 18.47
CA ARG A 243 15.03 12.15 19.95
C ARG A 243 15.68 13.44 20.42
N ARG A 244 16.69 13.95 19.72
CA ARG A 244 17.44 15.17 20.08
C ARG A 244 16.76 16.47 19.61
N GLY A 245 15.49 16.42 19.17
CA GLY A 245 14.69 17.59 18.85
C GLY A 245 14.42 17.80 17.35
N ARG A 246 14.65 16.75 16.51
CA ARG A 246 14.36 16.77 15.05
C ARG A 246 15.15 17.83 14.29
N ASN A 247 14.80 18.06 13.01
CA ASN A 247 15.41 19.04 12.11
C ASN A 247 16.95 19.01 12.14
N ARG A 248 17.53 17.82 12.09
CA ARG A 248 18.99 17.61 12.17
C ARG A 248 19.45 16.33 11.50
N VAL A 249 20.75 16.29 11.28
CA VAL A 249 21.47 15.11 10.82
C VAL A 249 22.34 14.60 11.97
N GLU A 250 22.17 13.37 12.35
CA GLU A 250 23.07 12.68 13.30
C GLU A 250 23.92 11.65 12.54
N VAL A 251 25.15 11.46 13.01
CA VAL A 251 26.10 10.54 12.40
C VAL A 251 26.38 9.40 13.34
N ASP A 252 26.25 8.17 12.89
CA ASP A 252 26.74 7.01 13.59
C ASP A 252 28.19 6.70 13.16
N PHE A 253 29.15 7.14 13.96
CA PHE A 253 30.52 6.73 13.83
C PHE A 253 30.71 5.41 14.59
N ALA A 254 30.43 4.27 13.96
CA ALA A 254 30.85 3.01 14.55
C ALA A 254 32.37 2.98 14.61
N VAL A 255 32.91 2.94 15.80
CA VAL A 255 34.31 2.53 16.00
C VAL A 255 34.32 1.04 15.67
N PRO A 256 35.13 0.58 14.70
CA PRO A 256 35.26 -0.86 14.47
C PRO A 256 35.67 -1.49 15.80
N GLU A 257 34.85 -2.41 16.32
CA GLU A 257 35.28 -3.27 17.43
C GLU A 257 36.57 -3.95 16.96
N LYS A 258 37.69 -3.61 17.58
CA LYS A 258 38.92 -4.37 17.41
C LYS A 258 38.57 -5.81 17.78
N THR A 259 38.54 -6.67 16.78
CA THR A 259 38.50 -8.10 16.97
C THR A 259 39.72 -8.42 17.83
N VAL A 260 39.51 -8.61 19.13
CA VAL A 260 40.53 -9.11 20.03
C VAL A 260 40.82 -10.52 19.55
N ALA A 261 41.93 -10.69 18.85
CA ALA A 261 42.44 -12.01 18.52
C ALA A 261 42.51 -12.80 19.81
N PRO A 262 42.02 -14.05 19.85
CA PRO A 262 42.17 -14.86 21.03
C PRO A 262 43.70 -15.03 21.31
N ASN A 263 44.13 -14.57 22.47
CA ASN A 263 45.46 -14.76 22.94
C ASN A 263 45.84 -16.24 22.79
N GLY A 264 46.84 -16.48 21.98
CA GLY A 264 47.44 -17.81 21.88
C GLY A 264 47.81 -18.31 23.26
N ALA A 265 47.35 -19.52 23.55
CA ALA A 265 47.82 -20.26 24.68
C ALA A 265 49.34 -20.42 24.52
N GLU A 266 50.07 -19.82 25.41
CA GLU A 266 51.47 -20.18 25.66
C GLU A 266 51.45 -21.54 26.38
N ASP A 267 51.83 -22.57 25.62
CA ASP A 267 52.28 -23.82 26.22
C ASP A 267 53.62 -23.59 26.89
N GLY A 268 53.67 -23.79 28.21
CA GLY A 268 54.84 -24.06 29.02
C GLY A 268 54.85 -25.53 29.45
#